data_ee6362e0a3ceed09299a915c572c97fa
#
_entry.id   ee6362e0a3ceed09299a915c572c97fa
#
_cell.length_a   1.000
_cell.length_b   1.000
_cell.length_c   1.000
_cell.angle_alpha   90.00
_cell.angle_beta   90.00
_cell.angle_gamma   90.00
#
_symmetry.space_group_name_H-M   'P 1'
#
loop_
_entity.id
_entity.type
_entity.pdbx_description
1 polymer ?
#
loop_
_entity_poly.entity_id
_entity_poly.type
_entity_poly.pdbx_seq_one_letter_code
_entity_poly.pdbx_strand_id
1 'polypeptide(L)'
;MTGSAPPERLKILIADDNASDRMLLSAIISRQGHEVLSASDGAEAVALFERNRPQLVLMDALMPVMDGFEAARRIKELAGEALVPIIFLTSLTEGEGLARCLDAGGDDFVAKPYNQGVLAAKINAMNRLRLLQETVLQQRDLIARHHKYLLNEQRVAKAVFDQIAHSGCLSAPNIRYLQSPYALFNGDLLLAAWAPSGNMHVLLGDFTGHGLPAAVGAMPLAEVFYGMTAKGYGLPETLREMNAKLKRILPVDMFCCAALISVNFKQHLVEVWNGGLPDGYLLHGDGRPHTPLVSAHLPLGVLSANSFDDNTQVYPFGAGDRVFLLSDGVVDSTDESGEMFGTRRLQNVFVSNRNPAMLIEEVQWALARFRGQVRDDVSMVEVGFTQPELLGPPSVIYTDSGDSSPLDWSASFEFRASTLKRFNPLPYLLQLLQEVHGLRLQSSE
;
A
#
# COMPACT_ATOMS: atom_id res chain seq x y z
N MET A 1 26.27 4.86 -41.29
CA MET A 1 25.15 5.33 -42.13
C MET A 1 23.87 4.91 -41.44
N THR A 2 23.35 5.76 -40.61
CA THR A 2 22.05 5.55 -39.92
C THR A 2 20.95 5.88 -40.91
N GLY A 3 20.29 4.87 -41.46
CA GLY A 3 19.11 5.02 -42.30
C GLY A 3 18.02 5.72 -41.48
N SER A 4 17.78 6.99 -41.76
CA SER A 4 16.62 7.70 -41.23
C SER A 4 15.39 7.03 -41.80
N ALA A 5 14.50 6.55 -40.95
CA ALA A 5 13.18 6.09 -41.36
C ALA A 5 12.50 7.19 -42.21
N PRO A 6 11.72 6.85 -43.24
CA PRO A 6 11.01 7.83 -44.03
C PRO A 6 10.16 8.69 -43.07
N PRO A 7 10.07 10.02 -43.31
CA PRO A 7 9.30 10.90 -42.45
C PRO A 7 7.83 10.42 -42.41
N GLU A 8 7.33 10.30 -41.16
CA GLU A 8 5.94 9.89 -40.92
C GLU A 8 4.98 10.85 -41.64
N ARG A 9 4.02 10.29 -42.36
CA ARG A 9 3.01 11.06 -43.06
C ARG A 9 2.00 11.61 -42.04
N LEU A 10 2.06 12.92 -41.79
CA LEU A 10 1.14 13.61 -40.88
C LEU A 10 -0.12 14.08 -41.63
N LYS A 11 -1.22 14.15 -40.92
CA LYS A 11 -2.41 14.91 -41.27
C LYS A 11 -2.32 16.29 -40.63
N ILE A 12 -2.18 17.35 -41.42
CA ILE A 12 -1.96 18.71 -40.98
C ILE A 12 -3.19 19.55 -41.38
N LEU A 13 -3.77 20.23 -40.39
CA LEU A 13 -4.86 21.18 -40.64
C LEU A 13 -4.24 22.56 -40.88
N ILE A 14 -4.64 23.20 -41.97
CA ILE A 14 -4.28 24.60 -42.31
C ILE A 14 -5.54 25.45 -42.20
N ALA A 15 -5.50 26.49 -41.37
CA ALA A 15 -6.57 27.47 -41.25
C ALA A 15 -6.01 28.88 -41.58
N ASP A 16 -6.52 29.52 -42.59
CA ASP A 16 -6.14 30.82 -43.07
C ASP A 16 -7.29 31.37 -43.89
N ASP A 17 -7.68 32.65 -43.76
CA ASP A 17 -8.81 33.21 -44.49
C ASP A 17 -8.44 33.58 -45.96
N ASN A 18 -7.14 33.75 -46.23
CA ASN A 18 -6.64 34.02 -47.58
C ASN A 18 -6.51 32.76 -48.42
N ALA A 19 -7.29 32.63 -49.47
CA ALA A 19 -7.29 31.47 -50.34
C ALA A 19 -5.94 31.20 -51.03
N SER A 20 -5.17 32.26 -51.34
CA SER A 20 -3.84 32.14 -51.94
C SER A 20 -2.82 31.56 -50.95
N ASP A 21 -2.84 32.03 -49.69
CA ASP A 21 -2.00 31.51 -48.63
C ASP A 21 -2.31 30.07 -48.31
N ARG A 22 -3.60 29.70 -48.22
CA ARG A 22 -4.02 28.28 -48.03
C ARG A 22 -3.51 27.38 -49.14
N MET A 23 -3.63 27.86 -50.41
CA MET A 23 -3.15 27.08 -51.56
C MET A 23 -1.64 26.90 -51.54
N LEU A 24 -0.90 27.94 -51.22
CA LEU A 24 0.55 27.92 -51.13
C LEU A 24 1.03 26.95 -50.03
N LEU A 25 0.45 27.08 -48.84
CA LEU A 25 0.75 26.19 -47.72
C LEU A 25 0.40 24.73 -48.02
N SER A 26 -0.76 24.49 -48.59
CA SER A 26 -1.18 23.16 -49.02
C SER A 26 -0.20 22.53 -49.99
N ALA A 27 0.29 23.31 -50.96
CA ALA A 27 1.30 22.83 -51.90
C ALA A 27 2.63 22.50 -51.25
N ILE A 28 3.09 23.36 -50.30
CA ILE A 28 4.32 23.16 -49.55
C ILE A 28 4.25 21.89 -48.70
N ILE A 29 3.17 21.72 -47.93
CA ILE A 29 2.97 20.61 -47.02
C ILE A 29 2.75 19.28 -47.76
N SER A 30 1.95 19.28 -48.82
CA SER A 30 1.77 18.10 -49.65
C SER A 30 3.05 17.64 -50.36
N ARG A 31 3.92 18.59 -50.74
CA ARG A 31 5.24 18.29 -51.34
C ARG A 31 6.20 17.63 -50.32
N GLN A 32 5.99 17.87 -49.02
CA GLN A 32 6.72 17.19 -47.93
C GLN A 32 6.16 15.80 -47.61
N GLY A 33 5.10 15.37 -48.30
CA GLY A 33 4.49 14.05 -48.13
C GLY A 33 3.36 13.95 -47.09
N HIS A 34 2.95 15.09 -46.52
CA HIS A 34 1.88 15.14 -45.51
C HIS A 34 0.50 15.26 -46.16
N GLU A 35 -0.55 14.85 -45.45
CA GLU A 35 -1.97 15.03 -45.81
C GLU A 35 -2.46 16.38 -45.31
N VAL A 36 -3.18 17.12 -46.10
CA VAL A 36 -3.64 18.45 -45.76
C VAL A 36 -5.17 18.49 -45.65
N LEU A 37 -5.62 19.08 -44.53
CA LEU A 37 -6.99 19.57 -44.33
C LEU A 37 -6.96 21.08 -44.41
N SER A 38 -7.96 21.71 -45.07
CA SER A 38 -7.97 23.16 -45.25
C SER A 38 -9.27 23.77 -44.72
N ALA A 39 -9.13 24.82 -43.90
CA ALA A 39 -10.21 25.61 -43.34
C ALA A 39 -10.06 27.08 -43.74
N SER A 40 -11.14 27.77 -43.96
CA SER A 40 -11.21 29.19 -44.35
C SER A 40 -11.39 30.13 -43.15
N ASP A 41 -11.71 29.59 -41.99
CA ASP A 41 -11.89 30.35 -40.77
C ASP A 41 -11.68 29.41 -39.52
N GLY A 42 -11.68 30.01 -38.32
CA GLY A 42 -11.47 29.27 -37.10
C GLY A 42 -12.60 28.30 -36.74
N ALA A 43 -13.85 28.58 -37.12
CA ALA A 43 -14.97 27.70 -36.81
C ALA A 43 -14.93 26.42 -37.66
N GLU A 44 -14.59 26.56 -38.95
CA GLU A 44 -14.35 25.44 -39.85
C GLU A 44 -13.14 24.60 -39.37
N ALA A 45 -12.08 25.30 -38.91
CA ALA A 45 -10.90 24.63 -38.35
C ALA A 45 -11.22 23.74 -37.13
N VAL A 46 -12.01 24.23 -36.18
CA VAL A 46 -12.47 23.46 -35.01
C VAL A 46 -13.33 22.25 -35.47
N ALA A 47 -14.27 22.46 -36.39
CA ALA A 47 -15.11 21.38 -36.89
C ALA A 47 -14.32 20.29 -37.64
N LEU A 48 -13.33 20.69 -38.45
CA LEU A 48 -12.43 19.74 -39.12
C LEU A 48 -11.52 19.02 -38.13
N PHE A 49 -11.04 19.70 -37.11
CA PHE A 49 -10.27 19.09 -36.04
C PHE A 49 -11.06 17.99 -35.31
N GLU A 50 -12.28 18.29 -34.92
CA GLU A 50 -13.13 17.35 -34.18
C GLU A 50 -13.39 16.07 -34.99
N ARG A 51 -13.66 16.22 -36.32
CA ARG A 51 -13.97 15.09 -37.20
C ARG A 51 -12.74 14.26 -37.61
N ASN A 52 -11.62 14.92 -37.89
CA ASN A 52 -10.46 14.28 -38.52
C ASN A 52 -9.26 14.06 -37.62
N ARG A 53 -9.21 14.69 -36.45
CA ARG A 53 -8.13 14.57 -35.47
C ARG A 53 -6.73 14.72 -36.09
N PRO A 54 -6.41 15.85 -36.76
CA PRO A 54 -5.09 16.10 -37.32
C PRO A 54 -4.02 16.11 -36.24
N GLN A 55 -2.79 15.73 -36.60
CA GLN A 55 -1.64 15.66 -35.69
C GLN A 55 -0.92 17.01 -35.49
N LEU A 56 -1.17 18.00 -36.34
CA LEU A 56 -0.58 19.32 -36.27
C LEU A 56 -1.54 20.34 -36.92
N VAL A 57 -1.54 21.57 -36.40
CA VAL A 57 -2.34 22.67 -36.92
C VAL A 57 -1.45 23.84 -37.30
N LEU A 58 -1.62 24.38 -38.48
CA LEU A 58 -1.10 25.67 -38.95
C LEU A 58 -2.27 26.64 -38.92
N MET A 59 -2.21 27.71 -38.11
CA MET A 59 -3.36 28.56 -37.80
C MET A 59 -3.02 30.01 -38.04
N ASP A 60 -3.74 30.69 -38.92
CA ASP A 60 -3.64 32.17 -38.96
C ASP A 60 -4.22 32.76 -37.67
N ALA A 61 -3.58 33.78 -37.17
CA ALA A 61 -4.00 34.48 -35.93
C ALA A 61 -5.30 35.27 -36.14
N LEU A 62 -5.45 35.90 -37.31
CA LEU A 62 -6.54 36.81 -37.58
C LEU A 62 -7.40 36.28 -38.76
N MET A 63 -8.58 35.77 -38.43
CA MET A 63 -9.55 35.26 -39.40
C MET A 63 -10.97 35.77 -39.08
N PRO A 64 -11.85 35.87 -40.07
CA PRO A 64 -13.27 36.20 -39.87
C PRO A 64 -14.02 35.10 -39.15
N VAL A 65 -15.22 35.35 -38.66
CA VAL A 65 -16.14 34.46 -37.96
C VAL A 65 -15.60 34.01 -36.57
N MET A 66 -14.43 33.36 -36.56
CA MET A 66 -13.72 32.96 -35.36
C MET A 66 -12.22 33.19 -35.62
N ASP A 67 -11.56 33.95 -34.73
CA ASP A 67 -10.12 34.17 -34.83
C ASP A 67 -9.29 32.96 -34.46
N GLY A 68 -8.02 32.93 -34.85
CA GLY A 68 -7.14 31.79 -34.57
C GLY A 68 -6.87 31.58 -33.10
N PHE A 69 -6.93 32.61 -32.25
CA PHE A 69 -6.72 32.50 -30.81
C PHE A 69 -7.85 31.72 -30.15
N GLU A 70 -9.10 32.00 -30.50
CA GLU A 70 -10.25 31.30 -29.99
C GLU A 70 -10.29 29.86 -30.53
N ALA A 71 -9.99 29.68 -31.85
CA ALA A 71 -9.91 28.37 -32.45
C ALA A 71 -8.85 27.48 -31.78
N ALA A 72 -7.66 28.04 -31.48
CA ALA A 72 -6.59 27.33 -30.79
C ALA A 72 -7.01 26.84 -29.41
N ARG A 73 -7.64 27.70 -28.58
CA ARG A 73 -8.17 27.30 -27.27
C ARG A 73 -9.12 26.14 -27.35
N ARG A 74 -10.11 26.21 -28.26
CA ARG A 74 -11.09 25.13 -28.45
C ARG A 74 -10.45 23.84 -28.95
N ILE A 75 -9.48 23.92 -29.86
CA ILE A 75 -8.74 22.74 -30.32
C ILE A 75 -7.96 22.10 -29.19
N LYS A 76 -7.30 22.89 -28.33
CA LYS A 76 -6.59 22.36 -27.15
C LYS A 76 -7.54 21.69 -26.15
N GLU A 77 -8.70 22.27 -25.90
CA GLU A 77 -9.72 21.66 -25.06
C GLU A 77 -10.22 20.32 -25.64
N LEU A 78 -10.49 20.28 -26.94
CA LEU A 78 -10.90 19.05 -27.64
C LEU A 78 -9.80 18.00 -27.73
N ALA A 79 -8.53 18.40 -27.74
CA ALA A 79 -7.38 17.49 -27.77
C ALA A 79 -7.19 16.78 -26.42
N GLY A 80 -7.56 17.40 -25.30
CA GLY A 80 -7.41 16.85 -23.95
C GLY A 80 -5.94 16.60 -23.59
N GLU A 81 -5.59 15.37 -23.21
CA GLU A 81 -4.21 15.01 -22.87
C GLU A 81 -3.28 14.84 -24.07
N ALA A 82 -3.84 14.71 -25.29
CA ALA A 82 -3.04 14.55 -26.49
C ALA A 82 -2.38 15.87 -26.90
N LEU A 83 -1.07 15.85 -27.14
CA LEU A 83 -0.38 17.00 -27.70
C LEU A 83 -0.73 17.11 -29.19
N VAL A 84 -1.46 18.14 -29.54
CA VAL A 84 -1.65 18.59 -30.93
C VAL A 84 -0.97 19.93 -31.09
N PRO A 85 0.24 19.99 -31.68
CA PRO A 85 0.95 21.25 -31.85
C PRO A 85 0.19 22.20 -32.75
N ILE A 86 0.08 23.46 -32.33
CA ILE A 86 -0.49 24.57 -33.09
C ILE A 86 0.62 25.57 -33.39
N ILE A 87 0.92 25.76 -34.67
CA ILE A 87 1.89 26.74 -35.13
C ILE A 87 1.10 27.91 -35.71
N PHE A 88 1.21 29.09 -35.08
CA PHE A 88 0.58 30.29 -35.62
C PHE A 88 1.33 30.84 -36.82
N LEU A 89 0.56 31.17 -37.84
CA LEU A 89 1.03 31.89 -39.03
C LEU A 89 0.62 33.33 -38.91
N THR A 90 1.55 34.26 -38.80
CA THR A 90 1.17 35.60 -38.42
C THR A 90 2.01 36.70 -39.12
N SER A 91 1.37 37.81 -39.44
CA SER A 91 2.03 39.03 -39.83
C SER A 91 2.37 39.92 -38.61
N LEU A 92 1.99 39.52 -37.40
CA LEU A 92 2.30 40.25 -36.17
C LEU A 92 3.79 40.12 -35.87
N THR A 93 4.48 41.29 -35.87
CA THR A 93 5.92 41.38 -35.60
C THR A 93 6.22 41.94 -34.22
N GLU A 94 5.22 42.43 -33.51
CA GLU A 94 5.35 43.04 -32.20
C GLU A 94 5.28 41.98 -31.09
N GLY A 95 6.07 42.15 -30.02
CA GLY A 95 6.19 41.17 -28.94
C GLY A 95 4.88 40.79 -28.24
N GLU A 96 3.93 41.75 -28.12
CA GLU A 96 2.60 41.53 -27.54
C GLU A 96 1.74 40.57 -28.40
N GLY A 97 1.83 40.63 -29.72
CA GLY A 97 1.10 39.75 -30.63
C GLY A 97 1.62 38.30 -30.54
N LEU A 98 2.93 38.13 -30.39
CA LEU A 98 3.54 36.81 -30.23
C LEU A 98 3.21 36.18 -28.87
N ALA A 99 3.20 36.98 -27.80
CA ALA A 99 2.76 36.51 -26.49
C ALA A 99 1.31 36.02 -26.51
N ARG A 100 0.41 36.71 -27.19
CA ARG A 100 -0.98 36.31 -27.36
C ARG A 100 -1.13 34.94 -28.07
N CYS A 101 -0.27 34.65 -29.05
CA CYS A 101 -0.27 33.33 -29.73
C CYS A 101 0.02 32.21 -28.74
N LEU A 102 1.01 32.36 -27.87
CA LEU A 102 1.39 31.36 -26.86
C LEU A 102 0.33 31.24 -25.78
N ASP A 103 -0.20 32.38 -25.28
CA ASP A 103 -1.25 32.41 -24.25
C ASP A 103 -2.56 31.76 -24.73
N ALA A 104 -2.82 31.80 -26.04
CA ALA A 104 -3.97 31.11 -26.65
C ALA A 104 -3.79 29.59 -26.83
N GLY A 105 -2.63 29.04 -26.42
CA GLY A 105 -2.31 27.61 -26.54
C GLY A 105 -1.53 27.26 -27.81
N GLY A 106 -0.98 28.25 -28.52
CA GLY A 106 -0.01 28.02 -29.59
C GLY A 106 1.31 27.49 -29.05
N ASP A 107 1.91 26.55 -29.74
CA ASP A 107 3.19 25.95 -29.35
C ASP A 107 4.38 26.65 -30.03
N ASP A 108 4.11 27.30 -31.17
CA ASP A 108 5.12 28.03 -31.92
C ASP A 108 4.45 29.02 -32.90
N PHE A 109 5.25 29.83 -33.61
CA PHE A 109 4.77 30.74 -34.65
C PHE A 109 5.73 30.81 -35.84
N VAL A 110 5.21 31.23 -37.01
CA VAL A 110 5.96 31.52 -38.24
C VAL A 110 5.47 32.83 -38.82
N ALA A 111 6.41 33.76 -39.03
CA ALA A 111 6.09 35.04 -39.64
C ALA A 111 5.81 34.93 -41.16
N LYS A 112 4.82 35.67 -41.63
CA LYS A 112 4.58 35.88 -43.09
C LYS A 112 5.56 36.93 -43.63
N PRO A 113 6.18 36.76 -44.80
CA PRO A 113 6.04 35.67 -45.75
C PRO A 113 6.86 34.43 -45.33
N TYR A 114 6.31 33.23 -45.64
CA TYR A 114 6.88 31.97 -45.14
C TYR A 114 8.17 31.54 -45.83
N ASN A 115 9.19 31.24 -44.99
CA ASN A 115 10.33 30.48 -45.49
C ASN A 115 10.05 28.97 -45.37
N GLN A 116 10.05 28.28 -46.53
CA GLN A 116 9.72 26.84 -46.61
C GLN A 116 10.63 25.99 -45.71
N GLY A 117 11.92 26.32 -45.62
CA GLY A 117 12.88 25.57 -44.76
C GLY A 117 12.60 25.75 -43.29
N VAL A 118 12.25 26.97 -42.85
CA VAL A 118 11.86 27.28 -41.47
C VAL A 118 10.57 26.56 -41.10
N LEU A 119 9.53 26.58 -41.98
CA LEU A 119 8.26 25.91 -41.73
C LEU A 119 8.47 24.41 -41.60
N ALA A 120 9.22 23.78 -42.53
CA ALA A 120 9.54 22.36 -42.45
C ALA A 120 10.31 21.98 -41.17
N ALA A 121 11.29 22.79 -40.77
CA ALA A 121 12.03 22.54 -39.54
C ALA A 121 11.15 22.61 -38.30
N LYS A 122 10.22 23.57 -38.24
CA LYS A 122 9.27 23.73 -37.10
C LYS A 122 8.24 22.58 -37.07
N ILE A 123 7.67 22.16 -38.20
CA ILE A 123 6.78 21.00 -38.29
C ILE A 123 7.50 19.75 -37.78
N ASN A 124 8.72 19.50 -38.23
CA ASN A 124 9.52 18.36 -37.79
C ASN A 124 9.84 18.40 -36.29
N ALA A 125 10.15 19.59 -35.75
CA ALA A 125 10.40 19.78 -34.31
C ALA A 125 9.14 19.47 -33.48
N MET A 126 7.99 20.03 -33.89
CA MET A 126 6.72 19.81 -33.23
C MET A 126 6.26 18.36 -33.30
N ASN A 127 6.44 17.68 -34.45
CA ASN A 127 6.15 16.26 -34.56
C ASN A 127 7.01 15.40 -33.62
N ARG A 128 8.28 15.73 -33.46
CA ARG A 128 9.14 15.04 -32.49
C ARG A 128 8.63 15.20 -31.06
N LEU A 129 8.22 16.41 -30.66
CA LEU A 129 7.63 16.68 -29.34
C LEU A 129 6.34 15.88 -29.14
N ARG A 130 5.45 15.83 -30.16
CA ARG A 130 4.22 15.05 -30.14
C ARG A 130 4.51 13.57 -29.90
N LEU A 131 5.44 12.98 -30.67
CA LEU A 131 5.81 11.58 -30.54
C LEU A 131 6.43 11.26 -29.17
N LEU A 132 7.26 12.16 -28.65
CA LEU A 132 7.84 11.99 -27.31
C LEU A 132 6.75 11.98 -26.23
N GLN A 133 5.81 12.91 -26.28
CA GLN A 133 4.70 12.94 -25.32
C GLN A 133 3.80 11.71 -25.47
N GLU A 134 3.47 11.28 -26.68
CA GLU A 134 2.70 10.06 -26.91
C GLU A 134 3.39 8.85 -26.29
N THR A 135 4.71 8.73 -26.47
CA THR A 135 5.51 7.66 -25.85
C THR A 135 5.44 7.72 -24.32
N VAL A 136 5.57 8.91 -23.73
CA VAL A 136 5.48 9.10 -22.26
C VAL A 136 4.10 8.67 -21.74
N LEU A 137 3.02 9.06 -22.41
CA LEU A 137 1.66 8.67 -22.03
C LEU A 137 1.47 7.15 -22.11
N GLN A 138 1.94 6.52 -23.18
CA GLN A 138 1.88 5.06 -23.34
C GLN A 138 2.67 4.33 -22.26
N GLN A 139 3.86 4.83 -21.92
CA GLN A 139 4.67 4.26 -20.82
C GLN A 139 3.99 4.43 -19.47
N ARG A 140 3.43 5.61 -19.18
CA ARG A 140 2.63 5.87 -17.96
C ARG A 140 1.50 4.85 -17.81
N ASP A 141 0.73 4.65 -18.88
CA ASP A 141 -0.43 3.77 -18.85
C ASP A 141 -0.02 2.29 -18.75
N LEU A 142 1.11 1.92 -19.33
CA LEU A 142 1.68 0.58 -19.18
C LEU A 142 2.12 0.34 -17.74
N ILE A 143 2.86 1.27 -17.13
CA ILE A 143 3.32 1.20 -15.74
C ILE A 143 2.11 1.12 -14.80
N ALA A 144 1.08 1.95 -15.01
CA ALA A 144 -0.12 1.94 -14.19
C ALA A 144 -0.86 0.59 -14.25
N ARG A 145 -0.95 -0.02 -15.44
CA ARG A 145 -1.54 -1.37 -15.61
C ARG A 145 -0.72 -2.45 -14.92
N HIS A 146 0.61 -2.44 -15.09
CA HIS A 146 1.49 -3.39 -14.41
C HIS A 146 1.44 -3.25 -12.90
N HIS A 147 1.45 -2.02 -12.40
CA HIS A 147 1.34 -1.75 -10.95
C HIS A 147 0.01 -2.30 -10.38
N LYS A 148 -1.10 -2.04 -11.07
CA LYS A 148 -2.41 -2.59 -10.67
C LYS A 148 -2.44 -4.11 -10.67
N TYR A 149 -1.82 -4.74 -11.67
CA TYR A 149 -1.72 -6.20 -11.75
C TYR A 149 -0.92 -6.77 -10.58
N LEU A 150 0.27 -6.23 -10.27
CA LEU A 150 1.11 -6.66 -9.16
C LEU A 150 0.41 -6.47 -7.80
N LEU A 151 -0.27 -5.35 -7.59
CA LEU A 151 -1.05 -5.13 -6.37
C LEU A 151 -2.16 -6.18 -6.19
N ASN A 152 -2.81 -6.57 -7.29
CA ASN A 152 -3.85 -7.60 -7.22
C ASN A 152 -3.27 -8.98 -6.88
N GLU A 153 -2.14 -9.37 -7.47
CA GLU A 153 -1.44 -10.62 -7.10
C GLU A 153 -1.03 -10.64 -5.63
N GLN A 154 -0.48 -9.52 -5.14
CA GLN A 154 -0.12 -9.39 -3.73
C GLN A 154 -1.34 -9.49 -2.80
N ARG A 155 -2.50 -8.93 -3.18
CA ARG A 155 -3.73 -9.03 -2.39
C ARG A 155 -4.22 -10.49 -2.27
N VAL A 156 -4.17 -11.25 -3.36
CA VAL A 156 -4.55 -12.67 -3.34
C VAL A 156 -3.62 -13.46 -2.42
N ALA A 157 -2.31 -13.26 -2.55
CA ALA A 157 -1.32 -13.90 -1.68
C ALA A 157 -1.53 -13.52 -0.21
N LYS A 158 -1.82 -12.23 0.07
CA LYS A 158 -2.14 -11.78 1.43
C LYS A 158 -3.38 -12.46 2.00
N ALA A 159 -4.45 -12.59 1.24
CA ALA A 159 -5.67 -13.25 1.71
C ALA A 159 -5.42 -14.72 2.11
N VAL A 160 -4.59 -15.45 1.35
CA VAL A 160 -4.17 -16.81 1.69
C VAL A 160 -3.33 -16.83 2.96
N PHE A 161 -2.38 -15.90 3.07
CA PHE A 161 -1.54 -15.77 4.26
C PHE A 161 -2.36 -15.47 5.52
N ASP A 162 -3.26 -14.48 5.46
CA ASP A 162 -4.11 -14.08 6.59
C ASP A 162 -5.00 -15.24 7.06
N GLN A 163 -5.48 -16.08 6.14
CA GLN A 163 -6.29 -17.25 6.48
C GLN A 163 -5.50 -18.31 7.26
N ILE A 164 -4.21 -18.48 6.94
CA ILE A 164 -3.33 -19.41 7.66
C ILE A 164 -2.91 -18.82 9.01
N ALA A 165 -2.49 -17.56 9.02
CA ALA A 165 -2.02 -16.87 10.22
C ALA A 165 -3.12 -16.72 11.29
N HIS A 166 -4.38 -16.56 10.90
CA HIS A 166 -5.49 -16.34 11.83
C HIS A 166 -6.32 -17.59 12.13
N SER A 167 -5.80 -18.79 11.86
CA SER A 167 -6.53 -20.05 12.10
C SER A 167 -6.63 -20.48 13.57
N GLY A 168 -6.05 -19.72 14.49
CA GLY A 168 -5.94 -20.06 15.91
C GLY A 168 -6.91 -19.34 16.84
N CYS A 169 -6.50 -19.14 18.11
CA CYS A 169 -7.32 -18.53 19.16
C CYS A 169 -6.95 -17.09 19.53
N LEU A 170 -6.43 -16.29 18.59
CA LEU A 170 -6.09 -14.88 18.83
C LEU A 170 -7.28 -14.03 19.30
N SER A 171 -8.51 -14.45 19.00
CA SER A 171 -9.73 -13.80 19.47
C SER A 171 -10.14 -14.18 20.91
N ALA A 172 -9.33 -14.96 21.60
CA ALA A 172 -9.61 -15.32 22.99
C ALA A 172 -9.68 -14.07 23.89
N PRO A 173 -10.61 -14.02 24.86
CA PRO A 173 -10.85 -12.80 25.66
C PRO A 173 -9.67 -12.37 26.54
N ASN A 174 -8.72 -13.27 26.79
CA ASN A 174 -7.50 -13.03 27.55
C ASN A 174 -6.30 -12.61 26.67
N ILE A 175 -6.47 -12.54 25.36
CA ILE A 175 -5.45 -12.05 24.42
C ILE A 175 -5.87 -10.67 23.90
N ARG A 176 -4.93 -9.74 23.97
CA ARG A 176 -5.03 -8.43 23.32
C ARG A 176 -3.77 -8.22 22.49
N TYR A 177 -3.92 -7.68 21.31
CA TYR A 177 -2.76 -7.44 20.45
C TYR A 177 -2.94 -6.24 19.54
N LEU A 178 -1.82 -5.74 19.04
CA LEU A 178 -1.73 -4.77 17.97
C LEU A 178 -0.75 -5.29 16.94
N GLN A 179 -1.15 -5.25 15.67
CA GLN A 179 -0.25 -5.42 14.52
C GLN A 179 -0.46 -4.24 13.58
N SER A 180 0.60 -3.48 13.33
CA SER A 180 0.60 -2.32 12.43
C SER A 180 1.65 -2.54 11.35
N PRO A 181 1.28 -3.10 10.19
CA PRO A 181 2.22 -3.42 9.14
C PRO A 181 2.76 -2.16 8.46
N TYR A 182 4.05 -2.15 8.16
CA TYR A 182 4.70 -1.11 7.37
C TYR A 182 4.41 -1.29 5.87
N ALA A 183 4.32 -2.52 5.39
CA ALA A 183 4.05 -2.90 4.01
C ALA A 183 2.72 -3.67 3.88
N LEU A 184 2.37 -4.09 2.65
CA LEU A 184 1.16 -4.89 2.40
C LEU A 184 1.19 -6.23 3.17
N PHE A 185 2.35 -6.86 3.27
CA PHE A 185 2.60 -8.02 4.13
C PHE A 185 3.36 -7.55 5.36
N ASN A 186 2.90 -8.00 6.52
CA ASN A 186 3.61 -7.84 7.77
C ASN A 186 4.80 -8.79 7.82
N GLY A 187 5.98 -8.32 8.22
CA GLY A 187 7.11 -9.18 8.59
C GLY A 187 6.87 -9.89 9.91
N ASP A 188 6.07 -9.27 10.77
CA ASP A 188 5.67 -9.82 12.05
C ASP A 188 4.54 -10.85 11.92
N LEU A 189 4.68 -11.96 12.62
CA LEU A 189 3.72 -13.05 12.71
C LEU A 189 3.26 -13.24 14.16
N LEU A 190 1.95 -13.20 14.39
CA LEU A 190 1.36 -13.49 15.70
C LEU A 190 0.42 -14.69 15.59
N LEU A 191 0.69 -15.73 16.38
CA LEU A 191 -0.10 -16.97 16.42
C LEU A 191 -0.49 -17.30 17.84
N ALA A 192 -1.68 -17.90 18.02
CA ALA A 192 -2.12 -18.44 19.30
C ALA A 192 -2.95 -19.71 19.09
N ALA A 193 -2.72 -20.72 19.90
CA ALA A 193 -3.47 -21.99 19.82
C ALA A 193 -3.61 -22.66 21.18
N TRP A 194 -4.69 -23.41 21.36
CA TRP A 194 -4.89 -24.29 22.50
C TRP A 194 -4.27 -25.66 22.25
N ALA A 195 -3.45 -26.11 23.16
CA ALA A 195 -3.00 -27.51 23.20
C ALA A 195 -4.07 -28.39 23.83
N PRO A 196 -4.11 -29.71 23.51
CA PRO A 196 -5.04 -30.66 24.14
C PRO A 196 -4.94 -30.74 25.66
N SER A 197 -3.78 -30.37 26.23
CA SER A 197 -3.57 -30.30 27.69
C SER A 197 -4.39 -29.17 28.35
N GLY A 198 -4.91 -28.21 27.56
CA GLY A 198 -5.52 -26.98 28.04
C GLY A 198 -4.53 -25.83 28.24
N ASN A 199 -3.27 -26.01 27.83
CA ASN A 199 -2.30 -24.92 27.77
C ASN A 199 -2.56 -24.04 26.54
N MET A 200 -2.30 -22.75 26.64
CA MET A 200 -2.35 -21.83 25.52
C MET A 200 -0.92 -21.52 25.06
N HIS A 201 -0.62 -21.80 23.80
CA HIS A 201 0.64 -21.39 23.18
C HIS A 201 0.42 -20.10 22.40
N VAL A 202 1.35 -19.14 22.54
CA VAL A 202 1.35 -17.90 21.79
C VAL A 202 2.75 -17.66 21.26
N LEU A 203 2.85 -17.37 19.96
CA LEU A 203 4.08 -17.05 19.25
C LEU A 203 3.99 -15.62 18.69
N LEU A 204 4.96 -14.80 19.01
CA LEU A 204 5.27 -13.59 18.26
C LEU A 204 6.58 -13.85 17.50
N GLY A 205 6.58 -13.67 16.20
CA GLY A 205 7.74 -13.84 15.32
C GLY A 205 7.93 -12.62 14.45
N ASP A 206 9.17 -12.27 14.19
CA ASP A 206 9.59 -11.18 13.33
C ASP A 206 10.65 -11.69 12.36
N PHE A 207 10.33 -11.66 11.07
CA PHE A 207 11.24 -12.11 10.01
C PHE A 207 12.12 -10.96 9.53
N THR A 208 13.40 -11.24 9.33
CA THR A 208 14.31 -10.28 8.72
C THR A 208 13.77 -9.74 7.39
N GLY A 209 13.63 -8.43 7.31
CA GLY A 209 13.04 -7.73 6.17
C GLY A 209 11.52 -7.69 6.23
N HIS A 210 10.91 -6.99 5.28
CA HIS A 210 9.46 -6.75 5.25
C HIS A 210 8.84 -7.22 3.93
N GLY A 211 7.53 -7.33 3.90
CA GLY A 211 6.79 -7.63 2.68
C GLY A 211 6.75 -9.13 2.33
N LEU A 212 6.61 -9.44 1.05
CA LEU A 212 6.38 -10.80 0.56
C LEU A 212 7.46 -11.83 0.97
N PRO A 213 8.78 -11.52 0.96
CA PRO A 213 9.79 -12.49 1.40
C PRO A 213 9.61 -12.96 2.84
N ALA A 214 9.29 -12.05 3.76
CA ALA A 214 9.01 -12.37 5.16
C ALA A 214 7.75 -13.25 5.29
N ALA A 215 6.67 -12.92 4.59
CA ALA A 215 5.43 -13.69 4.59
C ALA A 215 5.62 -15.16 4.09
N VAL A 216 6.50 -15.38 3.11
CA VAL A 216 6.81 -16.75 2.63
C VAL A 216 7.45 -17.59 3.74
N GLY A 217 8.31 -17.02 4.59
CA GLY A 217 8.89 -17.69 5.74
C GLY A 217 7.88 -17.97 6.85
N ALA A 218 6.91 -17.10 7.03
CA ALA A 218 5.90 -17.19 8.08
C ALA A 218 4.90 -18.35 7.89
N MET A 219 4.55 -18.70 6.64
CA MET A 219 3.62 -19.82 6.38
C MET A 219 4.11 -21.16 6.92
N PRO A 220 5.35 -21.64 6.64
CA PRO A 220 5.86 -22.88 7.19
C PRO A 220 6.00 -22.86 8.72
N LEU A 221 6.29 -21.67 9.29
CA LEU A 221 6.36 -21.50 10.73
C LEU A 221 4.98 -21.68 11.37
N ALA A 222 3.95 -21.06 10.81
CA ALA A 222 2.57 -21.22 11.27
C ALA A 222 2.08 -22.68 11.16
N GLU A 223 2.39 -23.37 10.04
CA GLU A 223 2.09 -24.79 9.86
C GLU A 223 2.67 -25.66 10.98
N VAL A 224 3.96 -25.45 11.30
CA VAL A 224 4.62 -26.21 12.38
C VAL A 224 4.02 -25.85 13.72
N PHE A 225 3.82 -24.57 14.02
CA PHE A 225 3.24 -24.11 15.29
C PHE A 225 1.87 -24.75 15.56
N TYR A 226 0.93 -24.61 14.62
CA TYR A 226 -0.40 -25.19 14.79
C TYR A 226 -0.39 -26.70 14.82
N GLY A 227 0.40 -27.35 13.94
CA GLY A 227 0.50 -28.79 13.86
C GLY A 227 1.11 -29.41 15.11
N MET A 228 2.15 -28.84 15.70
CA MET A 228 2.79 -29.32 16.93
C MET A 228 1.89 -29.08 18.15
N THR A 229 1.30 -27.89 18.24
CA THR A 229 0.39 -27.54 19.35
C THR A 229 -0.84 -28.44 19.35
N ALA A 230 -1.47 -28.70 18.20
CA ALA A 230 -2.62 -29.57 18.09
C ALA A 230 -2.32 -31.05 18.47
N LYS A 231 -1.07 -31.48 18.26
CA LYS A 231 -0.60 -32.81 18.69
C LYS A 231 -0.22 -32.88 20.18
N GLY A 232 -0.21 -31.75 20.89
CA GLY A 232 0.09 -31.65 22.33
C GLY A 232 1.57 -31.64 22.68
N TYR A 233 2.45 -31.29 21.72
CA TYR A 233 3.88 -31.10 22.01
C TYR A 233 4.12 -29.84 22.85
N GLY A 234 5.15 -29.87 23.68
CA GLY A 234 5.61 -28.75 24.46
C GLY A 234 6.39 -27.71 23.65
N LEU A 235 6.86 -26.64 24.34
CA LEU A 235 7.65 -25.59 23.70
C LEU A 235 8.96 -26.13 23.12
N PRO A 236 9.79 -26.92 23.86
CA PRO A 236 11.08 -27.37 23.34
C PRO A 236 10.97 -28.15 22.02
N GLU A 237 10.04 -29.11 21.93
CA GLU A 237 9.82 -29.92 20.72
C GLU A 237 9.35 -29.04 19.55
N THR A 238 8.43 -28.11 19.85
CA THR A 238 7.88 -27.19 18.84
C THR A 238 8.96 -26.26 18.30
N LEU A 239 9.80 -25.71 19.18
CA LEU A 239 10.94 -24.83 18.83
C LEU A 239 11.97 -25.54 17.95
N ARG A 240 12.35 -26.79 18.32
CA ARG A 240 13.28 -27.60 17.51
C ARG A 240 12.76 -27.83 16.09
N GLU A 241 11.49 -28.19 15.96
CA GLU A 241 10.89 -28.42 14.64
C GLU A 241 10.77 -27.14 13.83
N MET A 242 10.36 -26.00 14.46
CA MET A 242 10.34 -24.69 13.82
C MET A 242 11.72 -24.27 13.33
N ASN A 243 12.75 -24.35 14.19
CA ASN A 243 14.12 -24.02 13.81
C ASN A 243 14.63 -24.90 12.67
N ALA A 244 14.43 -26.22 12.73
CA ALA A 244 14.84 -27.15 11.68
C ALA A 244 14.13 -26.87 10.35
N LYS A 245 12.83 -26.56 10.38
CA LYS A 245 12.06 -26.19 9.19
C LYS A 245 12.60 -24.91 8.57
N LEU A 246 12.76 -23.84 9.36
CA LEU A 246 13.24 -22.53 8.87
C LEU A 246 14.68 -22.62 8.35
N LYS A 247 15.58 -23.29 9.07
CA LYS A 247 16.97 -23.50 8.63
C LYS A 247 17.09 -24.18 7.26
N ARG A 248 16.13 -25.03 6.93
CA ARG A 248 16.11 -25.76 5.66
C ARG A 248 15.56 -24.94 4.50
N ILE A 249 14.60 -24.02 4.77
CA ILE A 249 13.86 -23.35 3.70
C ILE A 249 14.25 -21.89 3.49
N LEU A 250 14.75 -21.22 4.55
CA LEU A 250 15.12 -19.80 4.44
C LEU A 250 16.47 -19.65 3.75
N PRO A 251 16.65 -18.58 2.93
CA PRO A 251 17.97 -18.14 2.46
C PRO A 251 18.93 -17.87 3.62
N VAL A 252 20.24 -17.85 3.33
CA VAL A 252 21.30 -17.73 4.35
C VAL A 252 21.18 -16.48 5.22
N ASP A 253 20.66 -15.37 4.66
CA ASP A 253 20.55 -14.08 5.34
C ASP A 253 19.17 -13.84 5.97
N MET A 254 18.29 -14.84 5.95
CA MET A 254 16.95 -14.75 6.53
C MET A 254 16.81 -15.63 7.77
N PHE A 255 16.21 -15.08 8.80
CA PHE A 255 15.89 -15.75 10.06
C PHE A 255 14.61 -15.13 10.67
N CYS A 256 14.14 -15.72 11.75
CA CYS A 256 12.97 -15.22 12.49
C CYS A 256 13.34 -14.99 13.95
N CYS A 257 13.36 -13.72 14.37
CA CYS A 257 13.33 -13.38 15.78
C CYS A 257 11.98 -13.82 16.35
N ALA A 258 11.97 -14.55 17.48
CA ALA A 258 10.69 -15.09 17.96
C ALA A 258 10.66 -15.18 19.50
N ALA A 259 9.45 -14.95 20.05
CA ALA A 259 9.13 -15.31 21.43
C ALA A 259 7.95 -16.29 21.41
N LEU A 260 8.13 -17.44 22.07
CA LEU A 260 7.11 -18.46 22.22
C LEU A 260 6.81 -18.64 23.71
N ILE A 261 5.54 -18.57 24.07
CA ILE A 261 5.06 -18.83 25.43
C ILE A 261 4.06 -19.95 25.49
N SER A 262 4.04 -20.68 26.61
CA SER A 262 3.01 -21.66 26.96
C SER A 262 2.43 -21.29 28.33
N VAL A 263 1.15 -20.93 28.33
CA VAL A 263 0.43 -20.60 29.57
C VAL A 263 -0.32 -21.81 30.07
N ASN A 264 0.05 -22.26 31.28
CA ASN A 264 -0.65 -23.31 32.00
C ASN A 264 -1.53 -22.68 33.11
N PHE A 265 -2.80 -22.50 32.79
CA PHE A 265 -3.77 -21.87 33.71
C PHE A 265 -4.07 -22.72 34.94
N LYS A 266 -3.93 -24.06 34.85
CA LYS A 266 -4.19 -24.98 35.97
C LYS A 266 -3.07 -25.01 37.00
N GLN A 267 -1.83 -24.92 36.52
CA GLN A 267 -0.64 -24.95 37.37
C GLN A 267 -0.16 -23.54 37.75
N HIS A 268 -0.80 -22.50 37.21
CA HIS A 268 -0.42 -21.09 37.42
C HIS A 268 1.03 -20.81 37.01
N LEU A 269 1.41 -21.28 35.82
CA LEU A 269 2.76 -21.13 35.27
C LEU A 269 2.70 -20.62 33.83
N VAL A 270 3.70 -19.85 33.48
CA VAL A 270 4.03 -19.52 32.08
C VAL A 270 5.45 -19.95 31.77
N GLU A 271 5.60 -20.72 30.72
CA GLU A 271 6.86 -21.14 30.15
C GLU A 271 7.18 -20.23 28.98
N VAL A 272 8.44 -19.75 28.87
CA VAL A 272 8.86 -18.70 27.91
C VAL A 272 10.17 -19.10 27.26
N TRP A 273 10.24 -18.91 25.96
CA TRP A 273 11.45 -18.88 25.16
C TRP A 273 11.48 -17.59 24.34
N ASN A 274 12.60 -16.88 24.33
CA ASN A 274 12.79 -15.65 23.54
C ASN A 274 14.14 -15.71 22.83
N GLY A 275 14.11 -15.62 21.50
CA GLY A 275 15.30 -15.63 20.65
C GLY A 275 15.27 -14.50 19.62
N GLY A 276 16.00 -13.43 19.90
CA GLY A 276 16.23 -12.30 19.02
C GLY A 276 15.22 -11.16 19.10
N LEU A 277 14.01 -11.36 19.65
CA LEU A 277 13.09 -10.25 19.92
C LEU A 277 13.58 -9.43 21.12
N PRO A 278 13.12 -8.17 21.28
CA PRO A 278 13.33 -7.43 22.54
C PRO A 278 12.81 -8.22 23.75
N ASP A 279 13.31 -7.84 24.94
CA ASP A 279 12.81 -8.43 26.18
C ASP A 279 11.29 -8.25 26.27
N GLY A 280 10.58 -9.35 26.54
CA GLY A 280 9.20 -9.29 26.96
C GLY A 280 9.08 -8.93 28.44
N TYR A 281 7.85 -8.83 28.95
CA TYR A 281 7.61 -8.46 30.33
C TYR A 281 6.48 -9.27 30.94
N LEU A 282 6.71 -9.78 32.16
CA LEU A 282 5.66 -10.28 33.03
C LEU A 282 5.21 -9.13 33.94
N LEU A 283 4.01 -8.65 33.71
CA LEU A 283 3.36 -7.57 34.44
C LEU A 283 2.51 -8.18 35.56
N HIS A 284 2.79 -7.79 36.81
CA HIS A 284 2.15 -8.36 37.98
C HIS A 284 0.87 -7.63 38.35
N GLY A 285 -0.21 -8.38 38.63
CA GLY A 285 -1.51 -7.85 39.02
C GLY A 285 -1.52 -7.24 40.44
N ASP A 286 -0.55 -7.57 41.25
CA ASP A 286 -0.42 -7.09 42.66
C ASP A 286 0.37 -5.79 42.79
N GLY A 287 0.81 -5.18 41.68
CA GLY A 287 1.55 -3.92 41.66
C GLY A 287 3.07 -4.06 41.95
N ARG A 288 3.59 -5.29 42.02
CA ARG A 288 5.04 -5.52 42.03
C ARG A 288 5.67 -4.99 40.71
N PRO A 289 6.98 -4.64 40.75
CA PRO A 289 7.70 -4.32 39.52
C PRO A 289 7.60 -5.45 38.49
N HIS A 290 7.51 -5.10 37.22
CA HIS A 290 7.50 -6.07 36.14
C HIS A 290 8.78 -6.90 36.07
N THR A 291 8.66 -8.18 35.68
CA THR A 291 9.80 -9.09 35.49
C THR A 291 10.15 -9.15 34.01
N PRO A 292 11.39 -8.85 33.61
CA PRO A 292 11.80 -8.99 32.22
C PRO A 292 11.85 -10.47 31.81
N LEU A 293 11.31 -10.78 30.62
CA LEU A 293 11.41 -12.06 29.92
C LEU A 293 12.54 -11.93 28.90
N VAL A 294 13.76 -12.23 29.35
CA VAL A 294 15.00 -11.88 28.65
C VAL A 294 15.12 -12.62 27.31
N SER A 295 15.57 -11.92 26.30
CA SER A 295 15.97 -12.49 25.00
C SER A 295 17.34 -13.19 25.13
N ALA A 296 17.32 -14.47 25.46
CA ALA A 296 18.53 -15.23 25.81
C ALA A 296 19.06 -16.12 24.69
N HIS A 297 18.29 -16.29 23.58
CA HIS A 297 18.57 -17.23 22.52
C HIS A 297 18.81 -16.51 21.17
N LEU A 298 19.46 -17.19 20.25
CA LEU A 298 19.55 -16.74 18.86
C LEU A 298 18.22 -16.97 18.12
N PRO A 299 17.93 -16.18 17.07
CA PRO A 299 16.73 -16.33 16.27
C PRO A 299 16.57 -17.72 15.64
N LEU A 300 15.33 -18.09 15.34
CA LEU A 300 15.00 -19.33 14.63
C LEU A 300 15.55 -19.30 13.19
N GLY A 301 16.06 -20.45 12.73
CA GLY A 301 16.64 -20.61 11.40
C GLY A 301 18.14 -20.26 11.33
N VAL A 302 18.75 -19.71 12.38
CA VAL A 302 20.18 -19.37 12.43
C VAL A 302 21.02 -20.61 12.70
N LEU A 303 20.72 -21.36 13.73
CA LEU A 303 21.52 -22.50 14.19
C LEU A 303 21.10 -23.83 13.56
N SER A 304 22.08 -24.74 13.44
CA SER A 304 21.76 -26.14 13.09
C SER A 304 21.06 -26.85 14.26
N ALA A 305 20.36 -27.94 13.98
CA ALA A 305 19.60 -28.69 14.98
C ALA A 305 20.45 -29.13 16.19
N ASN A 306 21.73 -29.46 15.97
CA ASN A 306 22.64 -29.91 17.04
C ASN A 306 23.14 -28.77 17.96
N SER A 307 23.05 -27.52 17.49
CA SER A 307 23.54 -26.34 18.22
C SER A 307 22.41 -25.46 18.71
N PHE A 308 21.16 -25.79 18.38
CA PHE A 308 20.01 -25.02 18.75
C PHE A 308 19.68 -25.19 20.24
N ASP A 309 19.51 -24.08 20.95
CA ASP A 309 19.15 -24.04 22.35
C ASP A 309 17.65 -23.82 22.51
N ASP A 310 16.95 -24.85 22.95
CA ASP A 310 15.51 -24.88 23.18
C ASP A 310 15.13 -24.80 24.68
N ASN A 311 16.09 -24.44 25.54
CA ASN A 311 15.83 -24.27 26.96
C ASN A 311 14.82 -23.15 27.20
N THR A 312 13.84 -23.43 28.05
CA THR A 312 12.78 -22.49 28.40
C THR A 312 12.93 -21.99 29.84
N GLN A 313 12.37 -20.85 30.13
CA GLN A 313 12.28 -20.30 31.48
C GLN A 313 10.84 -20.39 31.96
N VAL A 314 10.63 -20.75 33.23
CA VAL A 314 9.29 -20.92 33.82
C VAL A 314 9.08 -19.87 34.91
N TYR A 315 7.94 -19.17 34.85
CA TYR A 315 7.56 -18.16 35.80
C TYR A 315 6.20 -18.46 36.42
N PRO A 316 5.97 -18.12 37.71
CA PRO A 316 4.64 -18.10 38.31
C PRO A 316 3.75 -17.09 37.54
N PHE A 317 2.51 -17.50 37.26
CA PHE A 317 1.56 -16.71 36.49
C PHE A 317 0.15 -16.88 37.07
N GLY A 318 -0.38 -15.86 37.69
CA GLY A 318 -1.63 -15.93 38.45
C GLY A 318 -2.62 -14.83 38.10
N ALA A 319 -3.69 -14.77 38.89
CA ALA A 319 -4.78 -13.80 38.67
C ALA A 319 -4.28 -12.36 38.63
N GLY A 320 -4.62 -11.65 37.56
CA GLY A 320 -4.19 -10.27 37.32
C GLY A 320 -2.82 -10.13 36.64
N ASP A 321 -2.03 -11.22 36.57
CA ASP A 321 -0.77 -11.19 35.83
C ASP A 321 -0.99 -11.20 34.32
N ARG A 322 -0.05 -10.56 33.57
CA ARG A 322 -0.10 -10.45 32.11
C ARG A 322 1.30 -10.59 31.53
N VAL A 323 1.44 -11.37 30.48
CA VAL A 323 2.65 -11.42 29.65
C VAL A 323 2.50 -10.40 28.55
N PHE A 324 3.52 -9.57 28.33
CA PHE A 324 3.60 -8.60 27.26
C PHE A 324 4.83 -8.89 26.40
N LEU A 325 4.58 -9.20 25.10
CA LEU A 325 5.63 -9.41 24.11
C LEU A 325 5.52 -8.34 23.03
N LEU A 326 6.65 -8.00 22.40
CA LEU A 326 6.74 -6.94 21.39
C LEU A 326 7.80 -7.26 20.33
N SER A 327 7.60 -6.77 19.10
CA SER A 327 8.64 -6.75 18.07
C SER A 327 9.57 -5.54 18.27
N ASP A 328 10.70 -5.55 17.59
CA ASP A 328 11.72 -4.48 17.68
C ASP A 328 11.19 -3.14 17.16
N GLY A 329 10.26 -3.13 16.20
CA GLY A 329 9.62 -1.92 15.70
C GLY A 329 8.95 -1.04 16.78
N VAL A 330 8.67 -1.59 17.99
CA VAL A 330 8.21 -0.80 19.14
C VAL A 330 9.33 0.01 19.73
N VAL A 331 10.47 -0.61 20.04
CA VAL A 331 11.59 0.03 20.75
C VAL A 331 12.52 0.80 19.80
N ASP A 332 12.63 0.36 18.56
CA ASP A 332 13.48 0.96 17.52
C ASP A 332 12.78 2.08 16.74
N SER A 333 11.49 2.34 17.00
CA SER A 333 10.79 3.51 16.47
C SER A 333 11.58 4.78 16.77
N THR A 334 11.84 5.62 15.75
CA THR A 334 12.61 6.85 15.90
C THR A 334 11.73 8.09 15.78
N ASP A 335 12.15 9.18 16.42
CA ASP A 335 11.60 10.52 16.22
C ASP A 335 12.24 11.23 15.01
N GLU A 336 11.88 12.49 14.79
CA GLU A 336 12.43 13.31 13.70
C GLU A 336 13.94 13.58 13.86
N SER A 337 14.49 13.48 15.07
CA SER A 337 15.92 13.65 15.35
C SER A 337 16.72 12.34 15.17
N GLY A 338 16.05 11.20 15.00
CA GLY A 338 16.65 9.87 14.92
C GLY A 338 16.88 9.23 16.31
N GLU A 339 16.34 9.79 17.38
CA GLU A 339 16.40 9.16 18.71
C GLU A 339 15.40 8.00 18.77
N MET A 340 15.81 6.84 19.34
CA MET A 340 14.94 5.67 19.48
C MET A 340 13.96 5.84 20.65
N PHE A 341 12.78 5.25 20.54
CA PHE A 341 11.80 5.16 21.63
C PHE A 341 12.41 4.45 22.84
N GLY A 342 12.99 3.28 22.63
CA GLY A 342 13.77 2.52 23.59
C GLY A 342 12.95 1.92 24.73
N THR A 343 13.58 0.94 25.40
CA THR A 343 12.97 0.18 26.52
C THR A 343 12.59 1.07 27.70
N ARG A 344 13.35 2.13 27.98
CA ARG A 344 13.08 3.02 29.10
C ARG A 344 11.74 3.75 28.99
N ARG A 345 11.40 4.24 27.78
CA ARG A 345 10.10 4.90 27.57
C ARG A 345 8.96 3.91 27.66
N LEU A 346 9.15 2.70 27.13
CA LEU A 346 8.18 1.61 27.26
C LEU A 346 7.91 1.27 28.73
N GLN A 347 8.95 1.08 29.55
CA GLN A 347 8.81 0.80 30.97
C GLN A 347 8.11 1.95 31.74
N ASN A 348 8.34 3.20 31.35
CA ASN A 348 7.61 4.33 31.92
C ASN A 348 6.10 4.26 31.62
N VAL A 349 5.71 3.75 30.44
CA VAL A 349 4.29 3.51 30.12
C VAL A 349 3.72 2.45 31.08
N PHE A 350 4.44 1.35 31.32
CA PHE A 350 4.00 0.31 32.28
C PHE A 350 3.77 0.86 33.68
N VAL A 351 4.70 1.68 34.15
CA VAL A 351 4.61 2.29 35.49
C VAL A 351 3.48 3.32 35.60
N SER A 352 3.23 4.06 34.53
CA SER A 352 2.19 5.10 34.50
C SER A 352 0.80 4.57 34.18
N ASN A 353 0.69 3.33 33.67
CA ASN A 353 -0.57 2.72 33.31
C ASN A 353 -1.43 2.46 34.56
N ARG A 354 -2.59 3.15 34.62
CA ARG A 354 -3.59 2.99 35.69
C ARG A 354 -4.75 2.09 35.31
N ASN A 355 -4.91 1.81 34.02
CA ASN A 355 -5.95 0.95 33.50
C ASN A 355 -5.34 -0.21 32.74
N PRO A 356 -5.17 -1.37 33.37
CA PRO A 356 -4.59 -2.55 32.73
C PRO A 356 -5.22 -2.90 31.37
N ALA A 357 -6.52 -2.64 31.23
CA ALA A 357 -7.24 -2.92 29.99
C ALA A 357 -6.92 -1.96 28.83
N MET A 358 -6.07 -0.94 29.02
CA MET A 358 -5.71 0.06 28.01
C MET A 358 -4.20 0.10 27.74
N LEU A 359 -3.46 -0.93 28.18
CA LEU A 359 -2.01 -0.89 28.09
C LEU A 359 -1.50 -0.81 26.65
N ILE A 360 -2.05 -1.64 25.76
CA ILE A 360 -1.67 -1.62 24.33
C ILE A 360 -1.95 -0.26 23.70
N GLU A 361 -3.12 0.32 23.98
CA GLU A 361 -3.49 1.64 23.49
C GLU A 361 -2.60 2.75 24.06
N GLU A 362 -2.21 2.65 25.33
CA GLU A 362 -1.28 3.62 25.94
C GLU A 362 0.12 3.55 25.32
N VAL A 363 0.63 2.35 25.05
CA VAL A 363 1.89 2.17 24.31
C VAL A 363 1.75 2.74 22.89
N GLN A 364 0.65 2.43 22.20
CA GLN A 364 0.38 2.96 20.86
C GLN A 364 0.33 4.50 20.86
N TRP A 365 -0.34 5.12 21.82
CA TRP A 365 -0.37 6.59 21.95
C TRP A 365 0.99 7.18 22.28
N ALA A 366 1.79 6.52 23.12
CA ALA A 366 3.14 6.96 23.43
C ALA A 366 4.03 6.93 22.17
N LEU A 367 3.93 5.86 21.38
CA LEU A 367 4.61 5.74 20.10
C LEU A 367 4.14 6.81 19.11
N ALA A 368 2.82 7.00 18.96
CA ALA A 368 2.26 7.98 18.04
C ALA A 368 2.68 9.42 18.35
N ARG A 369 2.88 9.75 19.63
CA ARG A 369 3.41 11.05 20.05
C ARG A 369 4.90 11.21 19.81
N PHE A 370 5.64 10.09 19.82
CA PHE A 370 7.09 10.07 19.69
C PHE A 370 7.57 10.01 18.23
N ARG A 371 6.83 9.34 17.37
CA ARG A 371 7.26 9.02 16.00
C ARG A 371 7.43 10.21 15.05
N GLY A 372 8.57 10.26 14.33
CA GLY A 372 8.76 11.04 13.13
C GLY A 372 8.27 10.28 11.89
N GLN A 373 8.85 9.12 11.59
CA GLN A 373 8.47 8.25 10.45
C GLN A 373 8.38 6.78 10.89
N VAL A 374 7.34 6.09 10.42
CA VAL A 374 7.24 4.63 10.57
C VAL A 374 8.24 4.00 9.61
N ARG A 375 9.14 3.15 10.10
CA ARG A 375 10.19 2.49 9.31
C ARG A 375 10.14 0.98 9.34
N ASP A 376 9.35 0.40 10.28
CA ASP A 376 9.25 -1.03 10.47
C ASP A 376 7.85 -1.45 10.92
N ASP A 377 7.57 -2.74 10.85
CA ASP A 377 6.37 -3.36 11.38
C ASP A 377 6.33 -3.21 12.91
N VAL A 378 5.16 -2.99 13.47
CA VAL A 378 4.97 -2.85 14.92
C VAL A 378 3.96 -3.85 15.38
N SER A 379 4.42 -4.81 16.18
CA SER A 379 3.56 -5.81 16.79
C SER A 379 3.77 -5.90 18.29
N MET A 380 2.67 -6.07 19.01
CA MET A 380 2.68 -6.34 20.44
C MET A 380 1.49 -7.22 20.80
N VAL A 381 1.69 -8.05 21.80
CA VAL A 381 0.65 -8.93 22.35
C VAL A 381 0.70 -8.97 23.85
N GLU A 382 -0.46 -8.93 24.44
CA GLU A 382 -0.72 -9.08 25.88
C GLU A 382 -1.55 -10.31 26.12
N VAL A 383 -1.08 -11.22 26.97
CA VAL A 383 -1.78 -12.42 27.37
C VAL A 383 -2.05 -12.38 28.86
N GLY A 384 -3.32 -12.25 29.24
CA GLY A 384 -3.72 -12.20 30.65
C GLY A 384 -4.01 -13.58 31.23
N PHE A 385 -3.84 -13.72 32.57
CA PHE A 385 -4.32 -14.90 33.27
C PHE A 385 -5.84 -14.90 33.33
N THR A 386 -6.44 -16.00 32.88
CA THR A 386 -7.89 -16.20 32.94
C THR A 386 -8.20 -17.60 33.42
N GLN A 387 -9.20 -17.76 34.29
CA GLN A 387 -9.60 -19.09 34.74
C GLN A 387 -10.17 -19.89 33.57
N PRO A 388 -9.75 -21.16 33.38
CA PRO A 388 -10.15 -22.01 32.27
C PRO A 388 -11.69 -22.15 32.10
N GLU A 389 -12.41 -22.06 33.20
CA GLU A 389 -13.88 -22.18 33.23
C GLU A 389 -14.60 -21.00 32.54
N LEU A 390 -13.92 -19.86 32.39
CA LEU A 390 -14.40 -18.68 31.68
C LEU A 390 -14.01 -18.67 30.18
N LEU A 391 -13.11 -19.57 29.79
CA LEU A 391 -12.65 -19.75 28.43
C LEU A 391 -13.37 -20.98 27.81
N GLY A 392 -14.68 -21.00 27.82
CA GLY A 392 -15.42 -22.04 27.10
C GLY A 392 -14.84 -22.21 25.68
N PRO A 393 -14.83 -23.45 25.11
CA PRO A 393 -14.43 -23.61 23.71
C PRO A 393 -15.21 -22.60 22.88
N PRO A 394 -14.60 -21.96 21.86
CA PRO A 394 -15.37 -21.13 20.96
C PRO A 394 -16.53 -21.99 20.49
N SER A 395 -17.74 -21.69 20.95
CA SER A 395 -18.95 -22.32 20.43
C SER A 395 -19.09 -21.78 19.01
N VAL A 396 -18.46 -22.44 18.06
CA VAL A 396 -18.87 -22.39 16.68
C VAL A 396 -20.23 -23.05 16.66
N ILE A 397 -21.25 -22.26 16.90
CA ILE A 397 -22.63 -22.64 16.65
C ILE A 397 -22.74 -22.73 15.13
N TYR A 398 -22.43 -23.90 14.59
CA TYR A 398 -22.98 -24.29 13.30
C TYR A 398 -24.47 -24.47 13.55
N THR A 399 -25.25 -23.42 13.37
CA THR A 399 -26.67 -23.58 13.10
C THR A 399 -26.76 -24.17 11.70
N ASP A 400 -26.85 -25.49 11.66
CA ASP A 400 -27.30 -26.22 10.48
C ASP A 400 -28.80 -25.92 10.34
N SER A 401 -29.11 -24.75 9.80
CA SER A 401 -30.42 -24.42 9.27
C SER A 401 -30.40 -24.79 7.80
N GLY A 402 -30.75 -26.05 7.51
CA GLY A 402 -31.09 -26.48 6.17
C GLY A 402 -32.26 -25.66 5.62
N ASP A 403 -31.96 -24.51 5.11
CA ASP A 403 -32.67 -23.83 4.02
C ASP A 403 -31.85 -22.63 3.62
N SER A 404 -31.12 -22.77 2.53
CA SER A 404 -30.18 -21.78 2.04
C SER A 404 -30.83 -20.86 1.04
N SER A 405 -31.04 -19.61 1.44
CA SER A 405 -30.99 -18.49 0.52
C SER A 405 -29.58 -17.84 0.63
N PRO A 406 -28.84 -17.61 -0.46
CA PRO A 406 -27.44 -17.20 -0.39
C PRO A 406 -27.19 -15.73 -0.05
N LEU A 407 -28.16 -15.01 0.50
CA LEU A 407 -28.07 -13.53 0.61
C LEU A 407 -28.35 -12.96 2.00
N ASP A 408 -28.62 -13.76 3.04
CA ASP A 408 -28.88 -13.25 4.39
C ASP A 408 -27.65 -13.41 5.31
N TRP A 409 -26.81 -12.39 5.34
CA TRP A 409 -25.83 -12.23 6.40
C TRP A 409 -26.16 -10.97 7.23
N SER A 410 -25.94 -11.05 8.53
CA SER A 410 -26.05 -9.90 9.44
C SER A 410 -24.73 -9.71 10.20
N ALA A 411 -24.26 -8.49 10.31
CA ALA A 411 -23.17 -8.11 11.17
C ALA A 411 -23.66 -7.13 12.23
N SER A 412 -23.35 -7.39 13.51
CA SER A 412 -23.64 -6.49 14.62
C SER A 412 -22.34 -5.91 15.17
N PHE A 413 -22.31 -4.60 15.39
CA PHE A 413 -21.18 -3.88 15.95
C PHE A 413 -21.59 -3.24 17.25
N GLU A 414 -20.92 -3.58 18.35
CA GLU A 414 -21.15 -2.95 19.65
C GLU A 414 -20.08 -1.88 19.92
N PHE A 415 -20.55 -0.65 20.13
CA PHE A 415 -19.69 0.47 20.54
C PHE A 415 -20.07 0.95 21.92
N ARG A 416 -19.09 1.15 22.80
CA ARG A 416 -19.35 1.80 24.09
C ARG A 416 -19.68 3.27 23.89
N ALA A 417 -20.67 3.78 24.61
CA ALA A 417 -21.13 5.17 24.53
C ALA A 417 -20.02 6.22 24.72
N SER A 418 -18.97 5.88 25.47
CA SER A 418 -17.77 6.71 25.65
C SER A 418 -16.90 6.82 24.39
N THR A 419 -16.91 5.80 23.55
CA THR A 419 -16.17 5.78 22.28
C THR A 419 -16.88 6.61 21.22
N LEU A 420 -18.22 6.55 21.17
CA LEU A 420 -19.04 7.31 20.21
C LEU A 420 -18.98 8.83 20.43
N LYS A 421 -18.67 9.30 21.65
CA LYS A 421 -18.50 10.73 21.93
C LYS A 421 -17.22 11.34 21.36
N ARG A 422 -16.23 10.53 21.00
CA ARG A 422 -14.91 10.96 20.52
C ARG A 422 -14.58 10.53 19.10
N PHE A 423 -15.32 9.57 18.56
CA PHE A 423 -15.07 8.97 17.24
C PHE A 423 -16.40 8.66 16.56
N ASN A 424 -16.57 9.13 15.32
CA ASN A 424 -17.70 8.73 14.49
C ASN A 424 -17.29 7.49 13.67
N PRO A 425 -17.79 6.28 13.99
CA PRO A 425 -17.41 5.07 13.30
C PRO A 425 -18.10 4.90 11.93
N LEU A 426 -19.12 5.70 11.63
CA LEU A 426 -19.97 5.54 10.46
C LEU A 426 -19.20 5.58 9.12
N PRO A 427 -18.27 6.53 8.88
CA PRO A 427 -17.50 6.55 7.64
C PRO A 427 -16.62 5.29 7.46
N TYR A 428 -16.08 4.77 8.56
CA TYR A 428 -15.23 3.57 8.55
C TYR A 428 -16.02 2.30 8.25
N LEU A 429 -17.21 2.18 8.84
CA LEU A 429 -18.14 1.07 8.60
C LEU A 429 -18.66 1.08 7.16
N LEU A 430 -18.98 2.26 6.62
CA LEU A 430 -19.40 2.41 5.24
C LEU A 430 -18.30 2.04 4.25
N GLN A 431 -17.07 2.43 4.53
CA GLN A 431 -15.90 2.06 3.72
C GLN A 431 -15.65 0.54 3.75
N LEU A 432 -15.74 -0.08 4.91
CA LEU A 432 -15.56 -1.52 5.10
C LEU A 432 -16.65 -2.33 4.36
N LEU A 433 -17.90 -1.88 4.40
CA LEU A 433 -19.01 -2.49 3.68
C LEU A 433 -18.88 -2.33 2.15
N GLN A 434 -18.36 -1.21 1.67
CA GLN A 434 -18.08 -0.98 0.25
C GLN A 434 -16.91 -1.83 -0.26
N GLU A 435 -15.86 -1.99 0.54
CA GLU A 435 -14.66 -2.76 0.18
C GLU A 435 -14.93 -4.28 0.17
N VAL A 436 -15.73 -4.78 1.12
CA VAL A 436 -16.00 -6.21 1.27
C VAL A 436 -17.01 -6.74 0.24
N HIS A 437 -18.00 -5.95 -0.16
CA HIS A 437 -19.13 -6.46 -0.97
C HIS A 437 -19.47 -5.68 -2.23
N GLY A 438 -18.74 -4.64 -2.58
CA GLY A 438 -19.06 -3.83 -3.77
C GLY A 438 -20.46 -3.18 -3.73
N LEU A 439 -21.08 -3.10 -2.54
CA LEU A 439 -22.40 -2.54 -2.33
C LEU A 439 -22.34 -1.01 -2.37
N ARG A 440 -23.00 -0.41 -3.35
CA ARG A 440 -23.29 1.03 -3.35
C ARG A 440 -24.47 1.29 -2.42
N LEU A 441 -24.21 1.75 -1.22
CA LEU A 441 -25.25 2.29 -0.35
C LEU A 441 -25.65 3.69 -0.85
N GLN A 442 -26.89 3.86 -1.28
CA GLN A 442 -27.47 5.18 -1.47
C GLN A 442 -27.79 5.74 -0.06
N SER A 443 -27.23 6.92 0.26
CA SER A 443 -27.61 7.67 1.43
C SER A 443 -29.05 8.17 1.22
N SER A 444 -30.01 7.60 1.93
CA SER A 444 -31.29 8.27 2.20
C SER A 444 -31.07 9.19 3.42
N GLU A 445 -31.43 10.47 3.26
CA GLU A 445 -31.44 11.51 4.29
C GLU A 445 -32.10 11.10 5.60
#